data_ce5a2e283dc0502b844e0dd1e2fe5d25
#
_entry.id   ce5a2e283dc0502b844e0dd1e2fe5d25
#
_cell.length_a   1.000
_cell.length_b   1.000
_cell.length_c   1.000
_cell.angle_alpha   90.00
_cell.angle_beta   90.00
_cell.angle_gamma   90.00
#
_symmetry.space_group_name_H-M   'P 1'
#
loop_
_entity.id
_entity.type
_entity.pdbx_description
1 polymer ?
#
loop_
_entity_poly.entity_id
_entity_poly.type
_entity_poly.pdbx_seq_one_letter_code
_entity_poly.pdbx_strand_id
1 'polypeptide(L)'
;QRRGRAPLNRLTARHVGELVSELAPLFERGRLVDIVGLPPADLVLVFECDAAPSEATAPRSTTRKLGLRISACADAPRLHLEHARTRAHSGPLGPFFRTLEAALLVDKDKAGAPELVRLTQVRGDRIVALELRSGLLEQTHTLLAELTGRHANLFWLGPGDVILAALDASSPRAASGRSWTP
;
A
#
# COMPACT_ATOMS: atom_id res chain seq x y z
N GLN A 1 -8.91 -37.59 16.81
CA GLN A 1 -9.60 -36.96 15.64
C GLN A 1 -9.10 -35.53 15.50
N ARG A 2 -8.17 -35.29 14.55
CA ARG A 2 -7.76 -33.97 14.15
C ARG A 2 -8.89 -33.37 13.31
N ARG A 3 -9.63 -32.42 13.87
CA ARG A 3 -10.57 -31.61 13.11
C ARG A 3 -9.78 -30.87 12.03
N GLY A 4 -9.99 -31.24 10.77
CA GLY A 4 -9.40 -30.56 9.63
C GLY A 4 -9.78 -29.09 9.68
N ARG A 5 -8.79 -28.21 9.82
CA ARG A 5 -8.95 -26.77 9.57
C ARG A 5 -9.43 -26.63 8.13
N ALA A 6 -10.62 -26.03 7.94
CA ALA A 6 -11.06 -25.62 6.63
C ALA A 6 -9.94 -24.85 5.94
N PRO A 7 -9.69 -25.07 4.63
CA PRO A 7 -8.66 -24.34 3.92
C PRO A 7 -8.98 -22.85 4.06
N LEU A 8 -8.07 -22.10 4.69
CA LEU A 8 -8.11 -20.65 4.70
C LEU A 8 -8.24 -20.22 3.24
N ASN A 9 -9.25 -19.42 2.90
CA ASN A 9 -9.47 -18.87 1.58
C ASN A 9 -8.17 -18.19 1.13
N ARG A 10 -7.41 -18.88 0.29
CA ARG A 10 -6.15 -18.33 -0.24
C ARG A 10 -6.50 -17.18 -1.19
N LEU A 11 -5.90 -16.03 -0.97
CA LEU A 11 -5.99 -14.91 -1.89
C LEU A 11 -5.48 -15.38 -3.27
N THR A 12 -6.34 -15.35 -4.28
CA THR A 12 -6.01 -15.73 -5.66
C THR A 12 -5.71 -14.49 -6.49
N ALA A 13 -5.06 -14.66 -7.64
CA ALA A 13 -4.83 -13.56 -8.58
C ALA A 13 -6.15 -12.90 -9.02
N ARG A 14 -7.21 -13.68 -9.23
CA ARG A 14 -8.54 -13.17 -9.55
C ARG A 14 -9.10 -12.30 -8.42
N HIS A 15 -9.02 -12.75 -7.16
CA HIS A 15 -9.46 -11.95 -6.02
C HIS A 15 -8.69 -10.64 -5.91
N VAL A 16 -7.38 -10.65 -6.19
CA VAL A 16 -6.58 -9.41 -6.21
C VAL A 16 -7.07 -8.46 -7.30
N GLY A 17 -7.36 -8.97 -8.50
CA GLY A 17 -7.88 -8.17 -9.59
C GLY A 17 -9.24 -7.55 -9.28
N GLU A 18 -10.15 -8.31 -8.68
CA GLU A 18 -11.47 -7.83 -8.23
C GLU A 18 -11.30 -6.73 -7.16
N LEU A 19 -10.47 -6.97 -6.14
CA LEU A 19 -10.18 -5.98 -5.09
C LEU A 19 -9.57 -4.69 -5.66
N VAL A 20 -8.59 -4.80 -6.55
CA VAL A 20 -7.97 -3.63 -7.19
C VAL A 20 -9.01 -2.84 -7.98
N SER A 21 -9.89 -3.52 -8.73
CA SER A 21 -10.96 -2.87 -9.49
C SER A 21 -11.95 -2.11 -8.60
N GLU A 22 -12.23 -2.62 -7.40
CA GLU A 22 -13.10 -1.96 -6.42
C GLU A 22 -12.41 -0.81 -5.68
N LEU A 23 -11.13 -0.98 -5.35
CA LEU A 23 -10.39 -0.04 -4.51
C LEU A 23 -9.79 1.13 -5.31
N ALA A 24 -9.33 0.91 -6.54
CA ALA A 24 -8.67 1.93 -7.34
C ALA A 24 -9.52 3.22 -7.46
N PRO A 25 -10.83 3.17 -7.80
CA PRO A 25 -11.65 4.37 -7.91
C PRO A 25 -11.81 5.14 -6.59
N LEU A 26 -11.62 4.47 -5.44
CA LEU A 26 -11.75 5.09 -4.12
C LEU A 26 -10.51 5.85 -3.70
N PHE A 27 -9.34 5.40 -4.14
CA PHE A 27 -8.04 5.88 -3.65
C PHE A 27 -7.25 6.68 -4.69
N GLU A 28 -7.44 6.43 -5.99
CA GLU A 28 -6.75 7.19 -7.03
C GLU A 28 -7.07 8.68 -6.93
N ARG A 29 -6.05 9.53 -7.06
CA ARG A 29 -6.05 10.97 -6.79
C ARG A 29 -6.14 11.35 -5.31
N GLY A 30 -6.24 10.38 -4.39
CA GLY A 30 -6.15 10.63 -2.96
C GLY A 30 -4.75 11.06 -2.55
N ARG A 31 -4.67 11.97 -1.59
CA ARG A 31 -3.40 12.45 -1.02
C ARG A 31 -3.03 11.59 0.20
N LEU A 32 -1.84 11.05 0.21
CA LEU A 32 -1.31 10.28 1.33
C LEU A 32 -1.01 11.21 2.52
N VAL A 33 -1.69 11.01 3.63
CA VAL A 33 -1.58 11.87 4.82
C VAL A 33 -0.98 11.15 6.02
N ASP A 34 -0.98 9.82 6.04
CA ASP A 34 -0.37 9.04 7.11
C ASP A 34 0.03 7.64 6.67
N ILE A 35 1.01 7.05 7.35
CA ILE A 35 1.49 5.69 7.16
C ILE A 35 1.53 5.02 8.53
N VAL A 36 0.82 3.93 8.69
CA VAL A 36 0.81 3.15 9.93
C VAL A 36 1.39 1.77 9.67
N GLY A 37 2.62 1.55 10.11
CA GLY A 37 3.22 0.22 10.08
C GLY A 37 2.68 -0.63 11.22
N LEU A 38 2.22 -1.83 10.95
CA LEU A 38 1.72 -2.79 11.92
C LEU A 38 2.59 -4.06 11.83
N PRO A 39 3.58 -4.22 12.73
CA PRO A 39 4.43 -5.41 12.71
C PRO A 39 3.63 -6.72 12.77
N PRO A 40 4.12 -7.81 12.15
CA PRO A 40 5.42 -7.88 11.47
C PRO A 40 5.39 -7.42 10.02
N ALA A 41 4.25 -7.40 9.33
CA ALA A 41 4.20 -7.26 7.87
C ALA A 41 2.96 -6.52 7.34
N ASP A 42 2.25 -5.81 8.19
CA ASP A 42 1.07 -5.05 7.82
C ASP A 42 1.39 -3.56 7.70
N LEU A 43 0.75 -2.90 6.74
CA LEU A 43 0.87 -1.49 6.46
C LEU A 43 -0.53 -0.91 6.20
N VAL A 44 -0.83 0.24 6.80
CA VAL A 44 -2.01 1.03 6.45
C VAL A 44 -1.57 2.38 5.90
N LEU A 45 -1.93 2.64 4.66
CA LEU A 45 -1.77 3.94 4.03
C LEU A 45 -3.06 4.72 4.19
N VAL A 46 -2.99 5.90 4.79
CA VAL A 46 -4.17 6.76 5.00
C VAL A 46 -4.18 7.87 3.96
N PHE A 47 -5.23 7.91 3.17
CA PHE A 47 -5.43 8.90 2.13
C PHE A 47 -6.58 9.84 2.46
N GLU A 48 -6.41 11.11 2.13
CA GLU A 48 -7.50 12.06 1.96
C GLU A 48 -8.02 11.96 0.51
N CYS A 49 -9.26 11.50 0.37
CA CYS A 49 -9.94 11.31 -0.90
C CYS A 49 -11.16 12.23 -0.99
N ASP A 50 -11.51 12.66 -2.20
CA ASP A 50 -12.73 13.40 -2.43
C ASP A 50 -13.95 12.50 -2.14
N ALA A 51 -15.00 13.08 -1.55
CA ALA A 51 -16.24 12.37 -1.38
C ALA A 51 -16.90 12.08 -2.74
N ALA A 52 -17.54 10.91 -2.86
CA ALA A 52 -18.24 10.56 -4.09
C ALA A 52 -19.35 11.59 -4.40
N PRO A 53 -19.59 11.93 -5.69
CA PRO A 53 -20.56 12.94 -6.08
C PRO A 53 -22.00 12.67 -5.59
N SER A 54 -22.35 11.43 -5.27
CA SER A 54 -23.67 11.06 -4.74
C SER A 54 -23.90 11.49 -3.28
N GLU A 55 -22.85 11.86 -2.57
CA GLU A 55 -22.93 12.37 -1.20
C GLU A 55 -22.99 13.90 -1.14
N ALA A 56 -22.95 14.56 -2.30
CA ALA A 56 -22.88 16.00 -2.46
C ALA A 56 -24.26 16.68 -2.33
N THR A 57 -24.95 16.48 -1.21
CA THR A 57 -26.05 17.39 -0.81
C THR A 57 -25.52 18.58 0.01
N ALA A 58 -24.22 18.68 0.19
CA ALA A 58 -23.58 19.78 0.91
C ALA A 58 -22.63 20.60 0.00
N PRO A 59 -22.67 21.93 0.05
CA PRO A 59 -21.92 22.83 -0.82
C PRO A 59 -20.44 23.00 -0.44
N ARG A 60 -19.84 22.02 0.19
CA ARG A 60 -18.39 22.03 0.53
C ARG A 60 -17.77 20.72 0.05
N SER A 61 -16.66 20.82 -0.67
CA SER A 61 -15.76 19.70 -0.97
C SER A 61 -15.47 18.94 0.33
N THR A 62 -16.20 17.86 0.55
CA THR A 62 -16.01 17.01 1.73
C THR A 62 -14.96 15.98 1.38
N THR A 63 -13.74 16.19 1.85
CA THR A 63 -12.72 15.14 1.83
C THR A 63 -13.02 14.13 2.94
N ARG A 64 -12.76 12.85 2.66
CA ARG A 64 -12.83 11.77 3.66
C ARG A 64 -11.48 11.08 3.78
N LYS A 65 -11.16 10.62 4.99
CA LYS A 65 -9.95 9.82 5.21
C LYS A 65 -10.29 8.35 5.07
N LEU A 66 -9.57 7.67 4.17
CA LEU A 66 -9.70 6.24 3.92
C LEU A 66 -8.35 5.56 4.19
N GLY A 67 -8.38 4.39 4.80
CA GLY A 67 -7.21 3.54 5.00
C GLY A 67 -7.16 2.43 3.95
N LEU A 68 -6.02 2.25 3.31
CA LEU A 68 -5.72 1.08 2.48
C LEU A 68 -4.77 0.19 3.26
N ARG A 69 -5.28 -0.96 3.73
CA ARG A 69 -4.45 -1.93 4.44
C ARG A 69 -3.87 -2.95 3.48
N ILE A 70 -2.57 -3.16 3.59
CA ILE A 70 -1.80 -4.14 2.85
C ILE A 70 -1.09 -5.02 3.88
N SER A 71 -1.26 -6.33 3.77
CA SER A 71 -0.57 -7.31 4.60
C SER A 71 0.28 -8.21 3.72
N ALA A 72 1.58 -8.21 3.96
CA ALA A 72 2.53 -9.16 3.39
C ALA A 72 2.80 -10.33 4.36
N CYS A 73 1.86 -10.62 5.26
CA CYS A 73 1.95 -11.76 6.15
C CYS A 73 1.85 -13.06 5.35
N ALA A 74 2.84 -13.95 5.52
CA ALA A 74 2.94 -15.20 4.75
C ALA A 74 1.68 -16.08 4.84
N ASP A 75 1.06 -16.13 6.03
CA ASP A 75 -0.10 -16.98 6.29
C ASP A 75 -1.43 -16.32 5.89
N ALA A 76 -1.47 -15.00 5.79
CA ALA A 76 -2.68 -14.25 5.56
C ALA A 76 -2.41 -12.95 4.78
N PRO A 77 -1.88 -13.02 3.55
CA PRO A 77 -1.72 -11.84 2.71
C PRO A 77 -3.09 -11.25 2.41
N ARG A 78 -3.20 -9.90 2.44
CA ARG A 78 -4.49 -9.24 2.22
C ARG A 78 -4.32 -7.81 1.71
N LEU A 79 -5.35 -7.35 1.02
CA LEU A 79 -5.54 -5.98 0.58
C LEU A 79 -7.00 -5.61 0.86
N HIS A 80 -7.26 -4.54 1.61
CA HIS A 80 -8.65 -4.13 1.87
C HIS A 80 -8.75 -2.67 2.34
N LEU A 81 -9.97 -2.12 2.20
CA LEU A 81 -10.34 -0.86 2.79
C LEU A 81 -10.39 -0.99 4.31
N GLU A 82 -9.78 -0.06 5.02
CA GLU A 82 -9.88 0.08 6.47
C GLU A 82 -10.39 1.48 6.82
N HIS A 83 -11.24 1.58 7.84
CA HIS A 83 -11.60 2.89 8.35
C HIS A 83 -10.36 3.55 8.96
N ALA A 84 -10.05 4.75 8.48
CA ALA A 84 -8.90 5.52 8.94
C ALA A 84 -9.09 5.93 10.40
N ARG A 85 -8.82 5.03 11.31
CA ARG A 85 -8.63 5.34 12.73
C ARG A 85 -7.15 5.59 12.93
N THR A 86 -6.81 6.81 13.30
CA THR A 86 -5.46 7.15 13.76
C THR A 86 -5.17 6.31 15.00
N ARG A 87 -4.57 5.16 14.84
CA ARG A 87 -4.05 4.37 15.95
C ARG A 87 -2.63 4.84 16.19
N ALA A 88 -2.41 5.46 17.33
CA ALA A 88 -1.06 5.70 17.82
C ALA A 88 -0.30 4.37 17.79
N HIS A 89 0.81 4.34 17.10
CA HIS A 89 1.66 3.17 17.00
C HIS A 89 2.38 2.97 18.33
N SER A 90 2.27 1.81 18.93
CA SER A 90 2.84 1.51 20.26
C SER A 90 4.16 0.74 20.20
N GLY A 91 4.94 0.87 19.12
CA GLY A 91 6.21 0.16 19.00
C GLY A 91 7.18 0.76 17.99
N PRO A 92 8.48 0.38 18.05
CA PRO A 92 9.45 0.87 17.09
C PRO A 92 9.14 0.33 15.69
N LEU A 93 9.01 1.23 14.74
CA LEU A 93 8.86 0.88 13.32
C LEU A 93 10.13 0.21 12.80
N GLY A 94 9.95 -0.88 12.04
CA GLY A 94 11.05 -1.52 11.32
C GLY A 94 11.70 -0.60 10.27
N PRO A 95 12.91 -0.96 9.79
CA PRO A 95 13.65 -0.12 8.85
C PRO A 95 12.86 0.25 7.58
N PHE A 96 12.12 -0.68 7.02
CA PHE A 96 11.30 -0.47 5.84
C PHE A 96 10.25 0.63 6.04
N PHE A 97 9.49 0.57 7.13
CA PHE A 97 8.45 1.56 7.43
C PHE A 97 9.05 2.95 7.68
N ARG A 98 10.20 3.04 8.36
CA ARG A 98 10.92 4.31 8.54
C ARG A 98 11.37 4.90 7.20
N THR A 99 11.82 4.06 6.28
CA THR A 99 12.21 4.51 4.93
C THR A 99 11.00 5.06 4.18
N LEU A 100 9.84 4.39 4.25
CA LEU A 100 8.60 4.90 3.63
C LEU A 100 8.15 6.22 4.25
N GLU A 101 8.14 6.33 5.58
CA GLU A 101 7.77 7.58 6.26
C GLU A 101 8.70 8.72 5.86
N ALA A 102 10.01 8.49 5.88
CA ALA A 102 11.00 9.49 5.50
C ALA A 102 10.86 9.90 4.01
N ALA A 103 10.50 8.97 3.12
CA ALA A 103 10.33 9.28 1.69
C ALA A 103 9.03 10.00 1.38
N LEU A 104 7.95 9.68 2.08
CA LEU A 104 6.59 10.07 1.70
C LEU A 104 5.95 11.12 2.60
N LEU A 105 6.40 11.27 3.85
CA LEU A 105 5.75 12.13 4.85
C LEU A 105 6.62 13.31 5.33
N VAL A 106 7.69 13.64 4.62
CA VAL A 106 8.62 14.73 5.01
C VAL A 106 7.92 16.09 5.11
N ASP A 107 6.90 16.35 4.33
CA ASP A 107 6.16 17.61 4.28
C ASP A 107 4.66 17.42 4.50
N LYS A 108 4.26 16.81 5.62
CA LYS A 108 2.86 16.49 5.94
C LYS A 108 1.88 17.67 5.84
N ASP A 109 2.37 18.89 6.08
CA ASP A 109 1.54 20.09 6.22
C ASP A 109 1.51 20.96 4.95
N LYS A 110 2.15 20.54 3.86
CA LYS A 110 2.29 21.34 2.66
C LYS A 110 1.64 20.70 1.43
N ALA A 111 1.46 21.53 0.39
CA ALA A 111 0.93 21.14 -0.92
C ALA A 111 1.70 19.99 -1.63
N GLY A 112 2.69 19.41 -0.96
CA GLY A 112 3.57 18.35 -1.45
C GLY A 112 3.21 16.93 -1.00
N ALA A 113 2.09 16.72 -0.30
CA ALA A 113 1.66 15.36 0.09
C ALA A 113 1.56 14.45 -1.16
N PRO A 114 2.12 13.23 -1.12
CA PRO A 114 2.10 12.34 -2.27
C PRO A 114 0.67 11.99 -2.70
N GLU A 115 0.44 11.99 -4.01
CA GLU A 115 -0.83 11.59 -4.62
C GLU A 115 -0.71 10.14 -5.11
N LEU A 116 -1.74 9.33 -4.86
CA LEU A 116 -1.86 8.03 -5.51
C LEU A 116 -2.33 8.23 -6.95
N VAL A 117 -1.41 8.05 -7.88
CA VAL A 117 -1.66 8.21 -9.33
C VAL A 117 -2.42 7.00 -9.87
N ARG A 118 -2.04 5.81 -9.41
CA ARG A 118 -2.58 4.55 -9.92
C ARG A 118 -2.47 3.42 -8.90
N LEU A 119 -3.50 2.59 -8.85
CA LEU A 119 -3.54 1.32 -8.14
C LEU A 119 -3.82 0.21 -9.14
N THR A 120 -2.86 -0.71 -9.35
CA THR A 120 -2.98 -1.76 -10.39
C THR A 120 -2.55 -3.13 -9.92
N GLN A 121 -3.12 -4.16 -10.55
CA GLN A 121 -2.61 -5.52 -10.45
C GLN A 121 -1.53 -5.73 -11.52
N VAL A 122 -0.39 -6.29 -11.13
CA VAL A 122 0.72 -6.53 -12.05
C VAL A 122 0.56 -7.88 -12.73
N ARG A 123 0.51 -7.88 -14.06
CA ARG A 123 0.46 -9.08 -14.93
C ARG A 123 -0.61 -10.12 -14.56
N GLY A 124 -1.69 -9.70 -13.91
CA GLY A 124 -2.73 -10.64 -13.47
C GLY A 124 -2.28 -11.63 -12.41
N ASP A 125 -1.19 -11.35 -11.68
CA ASP A 125 -0.74 -12.14 -10.54
C ASP A 125 -1.20 -11.50 -9.20
N ARG A 126 -0.82 -12.10 -8.09
CA ARG A 126 -1.06 -11.60 -6.73
C ARG A 126 -0.07 -10.50 -6.34
N ILE A 127 0.16 -9.58 -7.26
CA ILE A 127 1.08 -8.46 -7.11
C ILE A 127 0.31 -7.17 -7.37
N VAL A 128 0.42 -6.23 -6.46
CA VAL A 128 -0.25 -4.93 -6.53
C VAL A 128 0.78 -3.83 -6.53
N ALA A 129 0.64 -2.88 -7.44
CA ALA A 129 1.47 -1.69 -7.54
C ALA A 129 0.66 -0.44 -7.19
N LEU A 130 1.19 0.39 -6.29
CA LEU A 130 0.70 1.71 -5.95
C LEU A 130 1.70 2.73 -6.46
N GLU A 131 1.36 3.45 -7.51
CA GLU A 131 2.18 4.53 -8.06
C GLU A 131 1.88 5.82 -7.30
N LEU A 132 2.87 6.32 -6.59
CA LEU A 132 2.79 7.53 -5.77
C LEU A 132 3.65 8.62 -6.39
N ARG A 133 3.07 9.79 -6.63
CA ARG A 133 3.76 10.97 -7.14
C ARG A 133 3.91 12.01 -6.04
N SER A 134 5.15 12.34 -5.70
CA SER A 134 5.43 13.44 -4.78
C SER A 134 5.32 14.78 -5.52
N GLY A 135 4.56 15.71 -4.96
CA GLY A 135 4.41 17.05 -5.53
C GLY A 135 5.70 17.85 -5.59
N LEU A 136 6.70 17.53 -4.77
CA LEU A 136 7.99 18.23 -4.73
C LEU A 136 9.02 17.67 -5.72
N LEU A 137 8.91 16.41 -6.10
CA LEU A 137 9.97 15.73 -6.85
C LEU A 137 9.58 15.38 -8.28
N GLU A 138 8.37 15.64 -8.74
CA GLU A 138 7.84 15.24 -10.06
C GLU A 138 8.09 13.75 -10.42
N GLN A 139 8.68 13.01 -9.51
CA GLN A 139 9.06 11.62 -9.71
C GLN A 139 8.01 10.69 -9.13
N THR A 140 7.65 9.70 -9.92
CA THR A 140 6.78 8.61 -9.47
C THR A 140 7.61 7.53 -8.81
N HIS A 141 7.18 7.11 -7.63
CA HIS A 141 7.70 5.95 -6.93
C HIS A 141 6.61 4.91 -6.80
N THR A 142 6.98 3.66 -6.67
CA THR A 142 6.01 2.56 -6.58
C THR A 142 6.18 1.81 -5.26
N LEU A 143 5.10 1.74 -4.48
CA LEU A 143 4.98 0.73 -3.45
C LEU A 143 4.40 -0.53 -4.08
N LEU A 144 5.20 -1.58 -4.12
CA LEU A 144 4.82 -2.86 -4.69
C LEU A 144 4.56 -3.87 -3.58
N ALA A 145 3.42 -4.56 -3.65
CA ALA A 145 3.04 -5.61 -2.71
C ALA A 145 2.95 -6.96 -3.43
N GLU A 146 3.85 -7.88 -3.11
CA GLU A 146 3.76 -9.27 -3.52
C GLU A 146 2.95 -10.05 -2.47
N LEU A 147 1.69 -10.39 -2.79
CA LEU A 147 0.76 -11.08 -1.90
C LEU A 147 0.78 -12.60 -2.13
N THR A 148 1.97 -13.16 -2.31
CA THR A 148 2.19 -14.52 -2.81
C THR A 148 2.33 -15.59 -1.72
N GLY A 149 1.84 -15.33 -0.51
CA GLY A 149 1.91 -16.24 0.62
C GLY A 149 3.32 -16.27 1.21
N ARG A 150 3.95 -17.44 1.30
CA ARG A 150 5.29 -17.57 1.93
C ARG A 150 6.39 -16.68 1.33
N HIS A 151 6.19 -16.15 0.15
CA HIS A 151 7.09 -15.22 -0.53
C HIS A 151 6.53 -13.79 -0.55
N ALA A 152 5.49 -13.53 0.26
CA ALA A 152 4.92 -12.21 0.35
C ALA A 152 5.98 -11.20 0.83
N ASN A 153 6.01 -10.04 0.17
CA ASN A 153 6.96 -8.98 0.49
C ASN A 153 6.40 -7.61 0.07
N LEU A 154 6.94 -6.56 0.63
CA LEU A 154 6.70 -5.18 0.19
C LEU A 154 8.01 -4.60 -0.32
N PHE A 155 7.94 -3.91 -1.45
CA PHE A 155 9.08 -3.22 -2.03
C PHE A 155 8.76 -1.75 -2.21
N TRP A 156 9.72 -0.90 -1.89
CA TRP A 156 9.71 0.50 -2.26
C TRP A 156 10.62 0.67 -3.47
N LEU A 157 10.03 1.08 -4.59
CA LEU A 157 10.72 1.21 -5.87
C LEU A 157 10.84 2.68 -6.25
N GLY A 158 12.03 3.06 -6.72
CA GLY A 158 12.29 4.33 -7.37
C GLY A 158 12.02 4.28 -8.88
N PRO A 159 12.33 5.37 -9.59
CA PRO A 159 12.25 5.43 -11.04
C PRO A 159 12.98 4.28 -11.72
N GLY A 160 12.36 3.69 -12.76
CA GLY A 160 12.91 2.53 -13.46
C GLY A 160 12.83 1.23 -12.65
N ASP A 161 11.89 1.15 -11.71
CA ASP A 161 11.65 -0.03 -10.85
C ASP A 161 12.87 -0.44 -10.00
N VAL A 162 13.76 0.51 -9.70
CA VAL A 162 14.92 0.25 -8.86
C VAL A 162 14.48 0.04 -7.41
N ILE A 163 14.88 -1.09 -6.81
CA ILE A 163 14.56 -1.41 -5.41
C ILE A 163 15.34 -0.48 -4.48
N LEU A 164 14.63 0.36 -3.74
CA LEU A 164 15.18 1.26 -2.73
C LEU A 164 15.13 0.63 -1.34
N ALA A 165 14.06 -0.12 -1.04
CA ALA A 165 13.91 -0.85 0.20
C ALA A 165 12.97 -2.05 0.01
N ALA A 166 13.08 -3.05 0.89
CA ALA A 166 12.18 -4.19 0.97
C ALA A 166 11.87 -4.51 2.44
N LEU A 167 10.65 -4.99 2.70
CA LEU A 167 10.23 -5.38 4.05
C LEU A 167 11.05 -6.58 4.54
N ASP A 168 11.15 -7.62 3.70
CA ASP A 168 12.09 -8.72 3.88
C ASP A 168 13.29 -8.54 2.95
N ALA A 169 14.34 -7.92 3.49
CA ALA A 169 15.59 -7.67 2.76
C ALA A 169 16.44 -8.95 2.57
N SER A 170 16.11 -10.04 3.25
CA SER A 170 16.83 -11.32 3.10
C SER A 170 16.43 -12.09 1.83
N SER A 171 15.31 -11.71 1.22
CA SER A 171 14.87 -12.31 -0.04
C SER A 171 15.90 -12.07 -1.14
N PRO A 172 16.28 -13.09 -1.93
CA PRO A 172 17.22 -12.92 -3.05
C PRO A 172 16.79 -11.86 -4.08
N ARG A 173 15.49 -11.57 -4.13
CA ARG A 173 14.91 -10.56 -5.02
C ARG A 173 14.99 -9.14 -4.44
N ALA A 174 15.30 -9.00 -3.16
CA ALA A 174 15.22 -7.74 -2.43
C ALA A 174 16.52 -6.92 -2.43
N ALA A 175 17.50 -7.27 -3.25
CA ALA A 175 18.77 -6.56 -3.27
C ALA A 175 18.57 -5.10 -3.73
N SER A 176 18.87 -4.16 -2.84
CA SER A 176 18.78 -2.73 -3.12
C SER A 176 19.66 -2.35 -4.31
N GLY A 177 19.18 -1.41 -5.12
CA GLY A 177 19.86 -0.97 -6.34
C GLY A 177 19.64 -1.86 -7.57
N ARG A 178 18.99 -3.01 -7.44
CA ARG A 178 18.57 -3.83 -8.58
C ARG A 178 17.20 -3.39 -9.07
N SER A 179 16.95 -3.59 -10.37
CA SER A 179 15.59 -3.42 -10.90
C SER A 179 14.72 -4.61 -10.46
N TRP A 180 13.53 -4.29 -9.97
CA TRP A 180 12.54 -5.30 -9.67
C TRP A 180 12.03 -5.93 -10.97
N THR A 181 11.91 -7.24 -11.00
CA THR A 181 11.32 -8.00 -12.11
C THR A 181 10.29 -8.98 -11.57
N PRO A 182 9.11 -9.07 -12.19
CA PRO A 182 8.02 -9.96 -11.76
C PRO A 182 8.35 -11.44 -11.94
#